data_495e011b186028c6d9538cf65d6c2905
#
_entry.id   495e011b186028c6d9538cf65d6c2905
#
_cell.length_a   1.000
_cell.length_b   1.000
_cell.length_c   1.000
_cell.angle_alpha   90.00
_cell.angle_beta   90.00
_cell.angle_gamma   90.00
#
_symmetry.space_group_name_H-M   'P 1'
#
loop_
_entity.id
_entity.type
_entity.pdbx_description
1 polymer ?
#
loop_
_entity_poly.entity_id
_entity_poly.type
_entity_poly.pdbx_seq_one_letter_code
_entity_poly.pdbx_strand_id
1 'polypeptide(L)'
;SEMCIRDSLHSVKRVVFLIVSDTDFMPTINQLVRKPRERAIEKSKSPALNNCPQKRGVCTRVYTTTPKKPNSALRKVAKVRLTNGFEVISYIGGEGHNLQEHSVVLIRGGRVKDLPGVRYHVVRGSLDTQGVKDRKQSRSKYGAKRPKQA
;
A
#
# COMPACT_ATOMS: atom_id res chain seq x y z
N SER A 1 8.73 -9.22 54.84
CA SER A 1 7.85 -9.29 53.67
C SER A 1 7.13 -7.96 53.35
N GLU A 2 7.83 -6.85 53.40
CA GLU A 2 7.27 -5.51 53.05
C GLU A 2 8.05 -4.79 51.97
N MET A 3 8.53 -5.50 50.97
CA MET A 3 9.44 -4.93 49.95
C MET A 3 8.95 -4.97 48.52
N CYS A 4 7.66 -5.25 48.24
CA CYS A 4 7.13 -5.41 46.89
C CYS A 4 6.00 -4.45 46.47
N ILE A 5 5.71 -3.36 47.20
CA ILE A 5 4.58 -2.49 46.86
C ILE A 5 5.00 -1.07 46.41
N ARG A 6 6.31 -0.78 46.33
CA ARG A 6 6.77 0.59 45.95
C ARG A 6 6.96 0.86 44.47
N ASP A 7 7.03 -0.13 43.63
CA ASP A 7 7.37 0.05 42.20
C ASP A 7 6.16 0.21 41.27
N SER A 8 4.94 -0.02 41.80
CA SER A 8 3.71 0.09 40.98
C SER A 8 3.16 1.49 40.80
N LEU A 9 3.57 2.47 41.61
CA LEU A 9 3.01 3.82 41.59
C LEU A 9 3.76 4.81 40.67
N HIS A 10 4.91 4.43 40.11
CA HIS A 10 5.66 5.29 39.18
C HIS A 10 5.26 5.13 37.73
N SER A 11 4.59 4.03 37.36
CA SER A 11 4.16 3.76 35.98
C SER A 11 2.87 4.49 35.60
N VAL A 12 2.01 4.78 36.56
CA VAL A 12 0.69 5.39 36.29
C VAL A 12 0.76 6.91 36.04
N LYS A 13 1.83 7.57 36.49
CA LYS A 13 1.99 9.04 36.29
C LYS A 13 2.49 9.44 34.90
N ARG A 14 2.94 8.49 34.05
CA ARG A 14 3.42 8.78 32.69
C ARG A 14 2.34 8.72 31.61
N VAL A 15 1.18 8.17 31.88
CA VAL A 15 0.12 7.99 30.89
C VAL A 15 -0.93 9.12 30.90
N VAL A 16 -1.00 9.91 31.97
CA VAL A 16 -2.01 10.96 32.11
C VAL A 16 -1.58 12.31 31.48
N PHE A 17 -0.34 12.44 31.00
CA PHE A 17 0.18 13.71 30.48
C PHE A 17 0.05 13.87 28.94
N LEU A 18 -0.68 13.00 28.25
CA LEU A 18 -0.81 13.04 26.78
C LEU A 18 -2.23 13.30 26.28
N ILE A 19 -3.13 13.76 27.12
CA ILE A 19 -4.44 14.29 26.69
C ILE A 19 -4.56 15.73 27.19
N VAL A 20 -3.64 16.57 26.78
CA VAL A 20 -3.91 18.01 26.69
C VAL A 20 -4.28 18.26 25.24
N SER A 21 -5.60 18.39 25.06
CA SER A 21 -6.24 18.95 23.87
C SER A 21 -5.35 19.96 23.16
N ASP A 22 -5.13 19.75 21.85
CA ASP A 22 -4.75 20.81 20.93
C ASP A 22 -5.83 21.91 20.99
N THR A 23 -5.80 22.72 22.02
CA THR A 23 -6.41 24.02 21.96
C THR A 23 -5.62 24.79 20.92
N ASP A 24 -6.30 25.33 19.93
CA ASP A 24 -5.76 26.22 18.89
C ASP A 24 -4.94 27.36 19.54
N PHE A 25 -3.69 27.01 19.88
CA PHE A 25 -2.74 27.96 20.41
C PHE A 25 -2.21 28.80 19.25
N MET A 26 -2.74 30.00 19.12
CA MET A 26 -2.26 30.97 18.13
C MET A 26 -0.90 31.51 18.59
N PRO A 27 0.21 31.07 18.01
CA PRO A 27 1.53 31.51 18.41
C PRO A 27 1.73 32.98 18.04
N THR A 28 2.38 33.72 18.93
CA THR A 28 2.73 35.14 18.68
C THR A 28 3.82 35.23 17.59
N ILE A 29 3.93 36.43 16.98
CA ILE A 29 4.94 36.68 15.93
C ILE A 29 6.35 36.37 16.42
N ASN A 30 6.69 36.74 17.64
CA ASN A 30 8.01 36.46 18.23
C ASN A 30 8.26 34.94 18.41
N GLN A 31 7.23 34.17 18.73
CA GLN A 31 7.35 32.70 18.81
C GLN A 31 7.58 32.07 17.42
N LEU A 32 6.89 32.58 16.38
CA LEU A 32 7.06 32.10 15.00
C LEU A 32 8.42 32.50 14.40
N VAL A 33 9.00 33.62 14.80
CA VAL A 33 10.37 34.00 14.40
C VAL A 33 11.41 33.04 14.99
N ARG A 34 11.22 32.64 16.26
CA ARG A 34 12.16 31.70 16.94
C ARG A 34 11.97 30.25 16.48
N LYS A 35 10.71 29.82 16.27
CA LYS A 35 10.34 28.46 15.84
C LYS A 35 9.36 28.59 14.69
N PRO A 36 9.83 28.57 13.43
CA PRO A 36 8.95 28.60 12.27
C PRO A 36 8.04 27.37 12.26
N ARG A 37 6.87 27.49 11.66
CA ARG A 37 5.92 26.39 11.53
C ARG A 37 6.53 25.28 10.68
N GLU A 38 6.63 24.09 11.25
CA GLU A 38 7.03 22.89 10.51
C GLU A 38 5.81 22.32 9.78
N ARG A 39 5.96 22.08 8.48
CA ARG A 39 4.92 21.38 7.72
C ARG A 39 4.93 19.90 8.10
N ALA A 40 3.76 19.35 8.41
CA ALA A 40 3.62 17.92 8.64
C ALA A 40 4.11 17.14 7.40
N ILE A 41 5.02 16.21 7.59
CA ILE A 41 5.54 15.36 6.52
C ILE A 41 4.46 14.32 6.19
N GLU A 42 3.84 14.43 5.01
CA GLU A 42 2.89 13.45 4.55
C GLU A 42 3.60 12.12 4.24
N LYS A 43 3.19 11.05 4.92
CA LYS A 43 3.69 9.70 4.64
C LYS A 43 3.15 9.20 3.30
N SER A 44 4.03 8.75 2.42
CA SER A 44 3.65 8.15 1.14
C SER A 44 2.70 6.96 1.34
N LYS A 45 1.65 6.87 0.51
CA LYS A 45 0.71 5.74 0.49
C LYS A 45 1.33 4.47 -0.12
N SER A 46 2.42 4.60 -0.87
CA SER A 46 3.15 3.51 -1.56
C SER A 46 4.65 3.55 -1.26
N PRO A 47 5.08 3.27 -0.03
CA PRO A 47 6.48 3.43 0.38
C PRO A 47 7.46 2.54 -0.41
N ALA A 48 7.04 1.34 -0.84
CA ALA A 48 7.91 0.42 -1.57
C ALA A 48 8.29 0.89 -2.98
N LEU A 49 7.63 1.91 -3.53
CA LEU A 49 7.99 2.46 -4.85
C LEU A 49 9.11 3.53 -4.77
N ASN A 50 9.44 4.06 -3.59
CA ASN A 50 10.47 5.09 -3.41
C ASN A 50 10.30 6.27 -4.39
N ASN A 51 9.13 6.88 -4.43
CA ASN A 51 8.76 7.98 -5.32
C ASN A 51 8.82 7.68 -6.84
N CYS A 52 9.05 6.42 -7.23
CA CYS A 52 8.94 6.01 -8.62
C CYS A 52 7.48 5.72 -8.98
N PRO A 53 7.02 6.01 -10.21
CA PRO A 53 5.66 5.70 -10.64
C PRO A 53 5.40 4.20 -10.71
N GLN A 54 6.40 3.41 -11.05
CA GLN A 54 6.33 1.96 -11.20
C GLN A 54 7.66 1.32 -10.83
N LYS A 55 7.64 0.05 -10.41
CA LYS A 55 8.85 -0.75 -10.18
C LYS A 55 8.67 -2.17 -10.70
N ARG A 56 9.75 -2.72 -11.22
CA ARG A 56 9.85 -4.11 -11.64
C ARG A 56 10.06 -5.02 -10.43
N GLY A 57 9.49 -6.21 -10.48
CA GLY A 57 9.71 -7.24 -9.48
C GLY A 57 9.48 -8.64 -10.04
N VAL A 58 9.76 -9.63 -9.22
CA VAL A 58 9.58 -11.04 -9.53
C VAL A 58 8.52 -11.63 -8.60
N CYS A 59 7.57 -12.38 -9.15
CA CYS A 59 6.55 -13.05 -8.36
C CYS A 59 7.18 -14.19 -7.56
N THR A 60 7.05 -14.16 -6.24
CA THR A 60 7.46 -15.26 -5.34
C THR A 60 6.33 -16.24 -5.12
N ARG A 61 5.08 -15.77 -5.10
CA ARG A 61 3.89 -16.61 -4.91
C ARG A 61 2.66 -15.96 -5.53
N VAL A 62 1.83 -16.75 -6.18
CA VAL A 62 0.53 -16.31 -6.72
C VAL A 62 -0.58 -17.11 -6.02
N TYR A 63 -1.57 -16.40 -5.47
CA TYR A 63 -2.64 -17.04 -4.70
C TYR A 63 -3.93 -16.18 -4.72
N THR A 64 -4.99 -16.72 -4.14
CA THR A 64 -6.27 -16.03 -4.01
C THR A 64 -6.53 -15.66 -2.57
N THR A 65 -7.15 -14.51 -2.33
CA THR A 65 -7.58 -14.05 -1.01
C THR A 65 -9.04 -13.66 -1.03
N THR A 66 -9.71 -13.86 0.11
CA THR A 66 -11.06 -13.37 0.32
C THR A 66 -11.04 -11.91 0.75
N PRO A 67 -11.95 -11.06 0.24
CA PRO A 67 -12.07 -9.69 0.69
C PRO A 67 -12.65 -9.63 2.12
N LYS A 68 -12.55 -8.46 2.74
CA LYS A 68 -13.23 -8.24 4.03
C LYS A 68 -14.75 -8.07 3.82
N LYS A 69 -15.53 -8.41 4.85
CA LYS A 69 -16.98 -8.16 4.89
C LYS A 69 -17.30 -6.69 4.56
N PRO A 70 -18.37 -6.38 3.82
CA PRO A 70 -19.49 -7.27 3.41
C PRO A 70 -19.26 -8.03 2.09
N ASN A 71 -18.11 -7.86 1.42
CA ASN A 71 -17.88 -8.47 0.11
C ASN A 71 -17.40 -9.93 0.23
N SER A 72 -17.76 -10.74 -0.77
CA SER A 72 -17.32 -12.12 -0.91
C SER A 72 -16.87 -12.39 -2.35
N ALA A 73 -15.63 -12.83 -2.53
CA ALA A 73 -15.06 -13.22 -3.82
C ALA A 73 -13.70 -13.89 -3.61
N LEU A 74 -13.14 -14.49 -4.65
CA LEU A 74 -11.75 -14.95 -4.68
C LEU A 74 -10.90 -13.95 -5.47
N ARG A 75 -10.27 -13.02 -4.78
CA ARG A 75 -9.41 -11.99 -5.38
C ARG A 75 -8.02 -12.55 -5.64
N LYS A 76 -7.52 -12.37 -6.86
CA LYS A 76 -6.20 -12.85 -7.29
C LYS A 76 -5.13 -11.85 -6.85
N VAL A 77 -4.13 -12.33 -6.12
CA VAL A 77 -3.02 -11.53 -5.62
C VAL A 77 -1.69 -12.25 -5.87
N ALA A 78 -0.65 -11.47 -6.03
CA ALA A 78 0.72 -11.97 -6.14
C ALA A 78 1.58 -11.34 -5.05
N LYS A 79 2.39 -12.15 -4.39
CA LYS A 79 3.50 -11.67 -3.57
C LYS A 79 4.69 -11.45 -4.49
N VAL A 80 5.23 -10.26 -4.50
CA VAL A 80 6.26 -9.85 -5.46
C VAL A 80 7.44 -9.23 -4.71
N ARG A 81 8.64 -9.71 -5.04
CA ARG A 81 9.90 -9.12 -4.61
C ARG A 81 10.33 -8.08 -5.63
N LEU A 82 10.42 -6.83 -5.20
CA LEU A 82 10.84 -5.71 -6.04
C LEU A 82 12.37 -5.66 -6.17
N THR A 83 12.86 -4.94 -7.16
CA THR A 83 14.30 -4.71 -7.39
C THR A 83 15.02 -4.00 -6.25
N ASN A 84 14.29 -3.28 -5.38
CA ASN A 84 14.81 -2.64 -4.17
C ASN A 84 14.79 -3.54 -2.93
N GLY A 85 14.50 -4.85 -3.08
CA GLY A 85 14.47 -5.82 -1.99
C GLY A 85 13.17 -5.89 -1.19
N PHE A 86 12.24 -4.95 -1.36
CA PHE A 86 10.95 -5.01 -0.67
C PHE A 86 10.07 -6.12 -1.22
N GLU A 87 9.42 -6.86 -0.33
CA GLU A 87 8.36 -7.80 -0.70
C GLU A 87 6.99 -7.16 -0.45
N VAL A 88 6.17 -7.16 -1.48
CA VAL A 88 4.84 -6.52 -1.45
C VAL A 88 3.77 -7.46 -1.98
N ILE A 89 2.55 -7.32 -1.45
CA ILE A 89 1.38 -7.99 -2.00
C ILE A 89 0.72 -7.04 -3.00
N SER A 90 0.55 -7.51 -4.24
CA SER A 90 -0.04 -6.74 -5.33
C SER A 90 -1.27 -7.44 -5.90
N TYR A 91 -2.27 -6.65 -6.25
CA TYR A 91 -3.51 -7.14 -6.82
C TYR A 91 -3.38 -7.34 -8.33
N ILE A 92 -3.90 -8.47 -8.83
CA ILE A 92 -3.95 -8.77 -10.25
C ILE A 92 -5.36 -8.41 -10.74
N GLY A 93 -5.48 -7.33 -11.49
CA GLY A 93 -6.77 -6.88 -12.05
C GLY A 93 -7.15 -7.62 -13.33
N GLY A 94 -8.45 -7.64 -13.63
CA GLY A 94 -9.01 -8.25 -14.84
C GLY A 94 -9.42 -9.71 -14.66
N GLU A 95 -10.00 -10.28 -15.70
CA GLU A 95 -10.44 -11.66 -15.74
C GLU A 95 -9.32 -12.55 -16.32
N GLY A 96 -8.94 -13.59 -15.56
CA GLY A 96 -7.87 -14.49 -15.93
C GLY A 96 -6.46 -13.82 -15.89
N HIS A 97 -5.45 -14.63 -15.69
CA HIS A 97 -4.05 -14.22 -15.74
C HIS A 97 -3.16 -15.43 -16.07
N ASN A 98 -1.96 -15.15 -16.53
CA ASN A 98 -0.94 -16.15 -16.84
C ASN A 98 0.26 -16.12 -15.88
N LEU A 99 0.14 -15.37 -14.77
CA LEU A 99 1.22 -15.21 -13.80
C LEU A 99 1.45 -16.50 -13.02
N GLN A 100 2.72 -16.86 -12.93
CA GLN A 100 3.24 -18.00 -12.16
C GLN A 100 4.35 -17.51 -11.22
N GLU A 101 4.90 -18.40 -10.44
CA GLU A 101 6.12 -18.13 -9.67
C GLU A 101 7.26 -17.81 -10.65
N HIS A 102 8.14 -16.90 -10.24
CA HIS A 102 9.26 -16.36 -11.01
C HIS A 102 8.90 -15.50 -12.24
N SER A 103 7.62 -15.22 -12.50
CA SER A 103 7.24 -14.26 -13.54
C SER A 103 7.71 -12.86 -13.18
N VAL A 104 8.29 -12.17 -14.16
CA VAL A 104 8.69 -10.76 -14.02
C VAL A 104 7.50 -9.87 -14.27
N VAL A 105 7.21 -8.98 -13.32
CA VAL A 105 6.04 -8.11 -13.37
C VAL A 105 6.40 -6.65 -13.10
N LEU A 106 5.58 -5.74 -13.64
CA LEU A 106 5.64 -4.33 -13.34
C LEU A 106 4.53 -3.98 -12.35
N ILE A 107 4.89 -3.30 -11.27
CA ILE A 107 3.97 -2.90 -10.20
C ILE A 107 3.81 -1.39 -10.18
N ARG A 108 2.57 -0.94 -9.98
CA ARG A 108 2.20 0.45 -9.71
C ARG A 108 1.55 0.60 -8.35
N GLY A 109 1.54 1.80 -7.81
CA GLY A 109 0.79 2.13 -6.60
C GLY A 109 -0.73 2.12 -6.85
N GLY A 110 -1.47 1.96 -5.78
CA GLY A 110 -2.91 1.99 -5.74
C GLY A 110 -3.43 1.00 -4.69
N ARG A 111 -4.17 1.52 -3.70
CA ARG A 111 -4.75 0.69 -2.64
C ARG A 111 -6.01 -0.02 -3.16
N VAL A 112 -6.16 -1.28 -2.81
CA VAL A 112 -7.40 -2.02 -2.97
C VAL A 112 -8.21 -1.92 -1.68
N LYS A 113 -9.39 -1.28 -1.74
CA LYS A 113 -10.22 -1.04 -0.55
C LYS A 113 -10.72 -2.34 0.08
N ASP A 114 -11.01 -3.36 -0.72
CA ASP A 114 -11.53 -4.65 -0.29
C ASP A 114 -10.51 -5.55 0.41
N LEU A 115 -9.22 -5.38 0.10
CA LEU A 115 -8.17 -6.26 0.57
C LEU A 115 -7.28 -5.54 1.60
N PRO A 116 -7.23 -6.02 2.84
CA PRO A 116 -6.35 -5.44 3.84
C PRO A 116 -4.88 -5.64 3.46
N GLY A 117 -4.07 -4.59 3.61
CA GLY A 117 -2.63 -4.65 3.34
C GLY A 117 -2.21 -4.58 1.87
N VAL A 118 -3.13 -4.65 0.90
CA VAL A 118 -2.81 -4.56 -0.53
C VAL A 118 -2.83 -3.10 -1.00
N ARG A 119 -1.64 -2.57 -1.29
CA ARG A 119 -1.43 -1.16 -1.69
C ARG A 119 -0.91 -1.01 -3.11
N TYR A 120 -0.76 -2.11 -3.85
CA TYR A 120 -0.12 -2.15 -5.16
C TYR A 120 -0.95 -2.96 -6.15
N HIS A 121 -0.79 -2.63 -7.43
CA HIS A 121 -1.43 -3.35 -8.53
C HIS A 121 -0.37 -3.81 -9.51
N VAL A 122 -0.58 -4.98 -10.09
CA VAL A 122 0.19 -5.45 -11.25
C VAL A 122 -0.32 -4.75 -12.51
N VAL A 123 0.61 -4.23 -13.31
CA VAL A 123 0.29 -3.61 -14.61
C VAL A 123 0.12 -4.71 -15.65
N ARG A 124 -1.09 -4.79 -16.22
CA ARG A 124 -1.41 -5.79 -17.27
C ARG A 124 -0.84 -5.38 -18.62
N GLY A 125 -0.44 -6.36 -19.41
CA GLY A 125 0.10 -6.14 -20.76
C GLY A 125 1.56 -5.66 -20.79
N SER A 126 2.30 -5.77 -19.70
CA SER A 126 3.71 -5.40 -19.58
C SER A 126 4.53 -6.58 -19.07
N LEU A 127 5.78 -6.69 -19.55
CA LEU A 127 6.69 -7.80 -19.20
C LEU A 127 6.00 -9.16 -19.41
N ASP A 128 6.04 -10.05 -18.42
CA ASP A 128 5.45 -11.39 -18.51
C ASP A 128 3.93 -11.43 -18.30
N THR A 129 3.32 -10.30 -17.98
CA THR A 129 1.88 -10.21 -17.71
C THR A 129 1.11 -9.96 -19.00
N GLN A 130 0.29 -10.92 -19.42
CA GLN A 130 -0.59 -10.76 -20.58
C GLN A 130 -1.71 -9.76 -20.30
N GLY A 131 -2.17 -9.07 -21.36
CA GLY A 131 -3.40 -8.30 -21.32
C GLY A 131 -4.64 -9.19 -21.17
N VAL A 132 -5.78 -8.60 -20.79
CA VAL A 132 -7.04 -9.31 -20.74
C VAL A 132 -7.55 -9.56 -22.15
N LYS A 133 -7.91 -10.81 -22.47
CA LYS A 133 -8.46 -11.19 -23.78
C LYS A 133 -9.81 -10.54 -23.98
N ASP A 134 -10.15 -10.21 -25.23
CA ASP A 134 -11.48 -9.72 -25.67
C ASP A 134 -12.03 -8.49 -24.95
N ARG A 135 -11.17 -7.79 -24.19
CA ARG A 135 -11.55 -6.58 -23.49
C ARG A 135 -11.73 -5.41 -24.45
N LYS A 136 -12.97 -4.90 -24.56
CA LYS A 136 -13.33 -3.77 -25.45
C LYS A 136 -13.26 -2.40 -24.74
N GLN A 137 -13.72 -2.33 -23.49
CA GLN A 137 -13.75 -1.09 -22.70
C GLN A 137 -12.51 -0.94 -21.82
N SER A 138 -12.02 0.30 -21.64
CA SER A 138 -10.86 0.63 -20.80
C SER A 138 -9.63 -0.23 -21.08
N ARG A 139 -9.37 -0.51 -22.35
CA ARG A 139 -8.30 -1.42 -22.80
C ARG A 139 -6.93 -1.08 -22.23
N SER A 140 -6.59 0.19 -22.16
CA SER A 140 -5.29 0.64 -21.62
C SER A 140 -5.06 0.23 -20.17
N LYS A 141 -6.11 0.16 -19.34
CA LYS A 141 -6.02 -0.28 -17.95
C LYS A 141 -5.75 -1.79 -17.81
N TYR A 142 -6.09 -2.57 -18.84
CA TYR A 142 -5.99 -4.02 -18.83
C TYR A 142 -5.02 -4.57 -19.88
N GLY A 143 -4.24 -3.71 -20.52
CA GLY A 143 -3.23 -4.12 -21.49
C GLY A 143 -3.78 -4.78 -22.76
N ALA A 144 -5.06 -4.51 -23.11
CA ALA A 144 -5.68 -5.07 -24.31
C ALA A 144 -5.35 -4.22 -25.54
N LYS A 145 -4.88 -4.84 -26.63
CA LYS A 145 -4.59 -4.18 -27.90
C LYS A 145 -5.88 -3.80 -28.62
N ARG A 146 -5.82 -2.76 -29.47
CA ARG A 146 -6.93 -2.41 -30.35
C ARG A 146 -7.16 -3.55 -31.36
N PRO A 147 -8.39 -4.05 -31.55
CA PRO A 147 -8.66 -5.00 -32.62
C PRO A 147 -8.31 -4.35 -33.96
N LYS A 148 -7.59 -5.09 -34.80
CA LYS A 148 -7.37 -4.68 -36.18
C LYS A 148 -8.72 -4.74 -36.90
N GLN A 149 -9.12 -3.66 -37.54
CA GLN A 149 -10.22 -3.70 -38.49
C GLN A 149 -9.69 -4.48 -39.72
N ALA A 150 -10.34 -5.58 -40.02
CA ALA A 150 -10.13 -6.31 -41.27
C ALA A 150 -10.70 -5.50 -42.42
#